data_b69bdaebd6ec40fc0e22ded0f9c594cd
#
_entry.id   b69bdaebd6ec40fc0e22ded0f9c594cd
#
_cell.length_a   1.000
_cell.length_b   1.000
_cell.length_c   1.000
_cell.angle_alpha   90.00
_cell.angle_beta   90.00
_cell.angle_gamma   90.00
#
_symmetry.space_group_name_H-M   'P 1'
#
loop_
_entity.id
_entity.type
_entity.pdbx_description
1 polymer ?
#
loop_
_entity_poly.entity_id
_entity_poly.type
_entity_poly.pdbx_seq_one_letter_code
_entity_poly.pdbx_strand_id
1 'polypeptide(L)'
;FITASGVLIALSQLSHILGVAASGKTLPELAFSLATVIGATNPYTLSVGLCCLLILHWSRGHLAKRLERLGLTPLLAGAFAKCVPVAVIVMSTLIAYALELDARGVELVGAIPQGMPAFSQPHIEWTVIRELILPALLVALIGFVESVSVGRTLGAKRRERIDANQELIGLGAANIASAFSGGFPVTGGFSRSVVNFDAGAKTQGASALTAVGIALTALFLTPALYYLPKVTLAATIVIAVSTLIDWKIIKTAWDYDHADFTAIVITIVLTLALG
;
A
#
# COMPACT_ATOMS: atom_id res chain seq x y z
N PHE A 1 8.33 14.39 -0.03
CA PHE A 1 7.04 14.04 0.53
C PHE A 1 6.83 12.52 0.55
N ILE A 2 6.78 11.81 -0.60
CA ILE A 2 6.52 10.35 -0.70
C ILE A 2 7.44 9.53 0.21
N THR A 3 8.74 9.84 0.26
CA THR A 3 9.70 9.17 1.15
C THR A 3 9.34 9.35 2.63
N ALA A 4 8.96 10.56 3.04
CA ALA A 4 8.58 10.85 4.42
C ALA A 4 7.27 10.14 4.80
N SER A 5 6.25 10.21 3.95
CA SER A 5 4.99 9.47 4.14
C SER A 5 5.23 7.96 4.19
N GLY A 6 6.14 7.45 3.35
CA GLY A 6 6.56 6.05 3.39
C GLY A 6 7.16 5.64 4.73
N VAL A 7 8.02 6.47 5.30
CA VAL A 7 8.59 6.24 6.65
C VAL A 7 7.50 6.22 7.72
N LEU A 8 6.58 7.19 7.71
CA LEU A 8 5.46 7.22 8.67
C LEU A 8 4.58 5.98 8.57
N ILE A 9 4.22 5.57 7.34
CA ILE A 9 3.43 4.36 7.12
C ILE A 9 4.18 3.12 7.62
N ALA A 10 5.47 2.97 7.32
CA ALA A 10 6.26 1.84 7.78
C ALA A 10 6.35 1.78 9.32
N LEU A 11 6.55 2.93 9.97
CA LEU A 11 6.60 3.02 11.44
C LEU A 11 5.24 2.76 12.09
N SER A 12 4.14 3.21 11.48
CA SER A 12 2.79 2.92 11.99
C SER A 12 2.47 1.42 11.99
N GLN A 13 3.08 0.64 11.08
CA GLN A 13 2.91 -0.81 11.06
C GLN A 13 3.67 -1.54 12.19
N LEU A 14 4.62 -0.87 12.86
CA LEU A 14 5.36 -1.50 13.96
C LEU A 14 4.44 -1.89 15.13
N SER A 15 3.38 -1.13 15.40
CA SER A 15 2.38 -1.49 16.41
C SER A 15 1.76 -2.86 16.14
N HIS A 16 1.39 -3.12 14.89
CA HIS A 16 0.84 -4.42 14.48
C HIS A 16 1.89 -5.53 14.47
N ILE A 17 3.16 -5.23 14.15
CA ILE A 17 4.25 -6.21 14.17
C ILE A 17 4.63 -6.60 15.60
N LEU A 18 4.60 -5.65 16.52
CA LEU A 18 4.85 -5.89 17.94
C LEU A 18 3.62 -6.45 18.68
N GLY A 19 2.42 -6.34 18.09
CA GLY A 19 1.16 -6.74 18.71
C GLY A 19 0.78 -5.85 19.89
N VAL A 20 1.03 -4.53 19.75
CA VAL A 20 0.76 -3.52 20.80
C VAL A 20 -0.16 -2.42 20.27
N ALA A 21 -0.97 -1.86 21.16
CA ALA A 21 -1.86 -0.75 20.81
C ALA A 21 -1.09 0.58 20.92
N ALA A 22 -0.36 0.92 19.83
CA ALA A 22 0.28 2.22 19.70
C ALA A 22 -0.37 3.01 18.58
N SER A 23 -0.57 4.31 18.78
CA SER A 23 -1.17 5.21 17.81
C SER A 23 -0.51 6.59 17.86
N GLY A 24 -0.43 7.27 16.71
CA GLY A 24 0.08 8.63 16.60
C GLY A 24 -0.10 9.11 15.16
N LYS A 25 -0.37 10.38 14.97
CA LYS A 25 -0.48 11.01 13.65
C LYS A 25 0.87 11.48 13.13
N THR A 26 1.77 11.79 14.05
CA THR A 26 3.11 12.33 13.79
C THR A 26 4.17 11.34 14.25
N LEU A 27 5.39 11.47 13.73
CA LEU A 27 6.50 10.60 14.13
C LEU A 27 6.81 10.70 15.63
N PRO A 28 6.87 11.90 16.26
CA PRO A 28 7.11 11.99 17.70
C PRO A 28 6.03 11.32 18.55
N GLU A 29 4.74 11.52 18.22
CA GLU A 29 3.64 10.88 18.92
C GLU A 29 3.70 9.35 18.82
N LEU A 30 3.94 8.85 17.61
CA LEU A 30 4.04 7.43 17.36
C LEU A 30 5.23 6.80 18.10
N ALA A 31 6.40 7.46 18.05
CA ALA A 31 7.60 7.00 18.75
C ALA A 31 7.40 6.97 20.26
N PHE A 32 6.79 8.02 20.84
CA PHE A 32 6.46 8.08 22.25
C PHE A 32 5.46 6.98 22.66
N SER A 33 4.38 6.82 21.86
CA SER A 33 3.38 5.79 22.09
C SER A 33 3.99 4.38 22.04
N LEU A 34 4.84 4.10 21.03
CA LEU A 34 5.54 2.82 20.94
C LEU A 34 6.48 2.57 22.12
N ALA A 35 7.23 3.60 22.55
CA ALA A 35 8.17 3.47 23.66
C ALA A 35 7.47 3.12 24.99
N THR A 36 6.26 3.63 25.19
CA THR A 36 5.47 3.34 26.41
C THR A 36 4.91 1.92 26.47
N VAL A 37 4.62 1.32 25.30
CA VAL A 37 3.95 0.01 25.22
C VAL A 37 4.86 -1.13 24.75
N ILE A 38 6.13 -0.86 24.47
CA ILE A 38 7.08 -1.87 23.94
C ILE A 38 7.26 -3.06 24.88
N GLY A 39 7.13 -2.84 26.19
CA GLY A 39 7.20 -3.91 27.20
C GLY A 39 6.04 -4.90 27.14
N ALA A 40 4.93 -4.55 26.48
CA ALA A 40 3.75 -5.41 26.31
C ALA A 40 3.77 -6.18 24.97
N THR A 41 4.93 -6.26 24.30
CA THR A 41 5.07 -6.95 23.00
C THR A 41 4.64 -8.41 23.10
N ASN A 42 3.75 -8.83 22.19
CA ASN A 42 3.34 -10.22 22.07
C ASN A 42 4.40 -11.04 21.30
N PRO A 43 5.04 -12.06 21.92
CA PRO A 43 6.10 -12.81 21.27
C PRO A 43 5.63 -13.63 20.06
N TYR A 44 4.36 -14.09 20.08
CA TYR A 44 3.79 -14.82 18.95
C TYR A 44 3.55 -13.90 17.76
N THR A 45 2.99 -12.72 17.98
CA THR A 45 2.79 -11.70 16.94
C THR A 45 4.13 -11.27 16.34
N LEU A 46 5.12 -10.98 17.19
CA LEU A 46 6.46 -10.60 16.75
C LEU A 46 7.12 -11.70 15.91
N SER A 47 7.02 -12.96 16.33
CA SER A 47 7.64 -14.08 15.58
C SER A 47 7.01 -14.25 14.19
N VAL A 48 5.68 -14.21 14.09
CA VAL A 48 4.99 -14.26 12.81
C VAL A 48 5.37 -13.07 11.92
N GLY A 49 5.40 -11.86 12.49
CA GLY A 49 5.78 -10.65 11.76
C GLY A 49 7.21 -10.70 11.24
N LEU A 50 8.15 -11.12 12.07
CA LEU A 50 9.55 -11.24 11.68
C LEU A 50 9.75 -12.30 10.59
N CYS A 51 9.11 -13.46 10.72
CA CYS A 51 9.13 -14.49 9.68
C CYS A 51 8.58 -13.97 8.34
N CYS A 52 7.43 -13.30 8.36
CA CYS A 52 6.84 -12.70 7.16
C CYS A 52 7.77 -11.66 6.54
N LEU A 53 8.34 -10.74 7.33
CA LEU A 53 9.29 -9.73 6.84
C LEU A 53 10.54 -10.37 6.21
N LEU A 54 11.13 -11.38 6.87
CA LEU A 54 12.31 -12.05 6.36
C LEU A 54 12.03 -12.79 5.04
N ILE A 55 10.92 -13.52 4.96
CA ILE A 55 10.53 -14.24 3.74
C ILE A 55 10.28 -13.26 2.59
N LEU A 56 9.52 -12.19 2.84
CA LEU A 56 9.19 -11.18 1.83
C LEU A 56 10.43 -10.42 1.36
N HIS A 57 11.31 -10.02 2.29
CA HIS A 57 12.56 -9.33 1.96
C HIS A 57 13.51 -10.22 1.16
N TRP A 58 13.71 -11.46 1.62
CA TRP A 58 14.59 -12.41 0.96
C TRP A 58 14.08 -12.77 -0.46
N SER A 59 12.78 -13.03 -0.60
CA SER A 59 12.18 -13.40 -1.88
C SER A 59 12.35 -12.33 -2.94
N ARG A 60 12.24 -11.07 -2.54
CA ARG A 60 12.35 -9.90 -3.43
C ARG A 60 13.72 -9.79 -4.11
N GLY A 61 14.80 -10.10 -3.37
CA GLY A 61 16.17 -9.95 -3.89
C GLY A 61 16.76 -11.22 -4.52
N HIS A 62 16.30 -12.41 -4.10
CA HIS A 62 17.05 -13.64 -4.34
C HIS A 62 16.24 -14.74 -5.04
N LEU A 63 14.92 -14.79 -4.86
CA LEU A 63 14.11 -15.92 -5.30
C LEU A 63 14.12 -16.07 -6.82
N ALA A 64 13.90 -15.01 -7.58
CA ALA A 64 13.90 -15.08 -9.05
C ALA A 64 15.22 -15.66 -9.58
N LYS A 65 16.36 -15.14 -9.09
CA LYS A 65 17.69 -15.62 -9.49
C LYS A 65 17.93 -17.09 -9.13
N ARG A 66 17.39 -17.57 -7.99
CA ARG A 66 17.49 -18.97 -7.60
C ARG A 66 16.64 -19.87 -8.50
N LEU A 67 15.41 -19.45 -8.80
CA LEU A 67 14.50 -20.18 -9.68
C LEU A 67 15.08 -20.29 -11.11
N GLU A 68 15.70 -19.23 -11.61
CA GLU A 68 16.42 -19.26 -12.90
C GLU A 68 17.58 -20.27 -12.89
N ARG A 69 18.34 -20.35 -11.80
CA ARG A 69 19.41 -21.33 -11.63
C ARG A 69 18.90 -22.79 -11.57
N LEU A 70 17.64 -22.97 -11.14
CA LEU A 70 16.96 -24.27 -11.13
C LEU A 70 16.34 -24.65 -12.48
N GLY A 71 16.54 -23.82 -13.51
CA GLY A 71 16.09 -24.10 -14.88
C GLY A 71 14.77 -23.50 -15.28
N LEU A 72 14.16 -22.65 -14.43
CA LEU A 72 12.95 -21.92 -14.83
C LEU A 72 13.31 -20.77 -15.78
N THR A 73 12.41 -20.49 -16.73
CA THR A 73 12.55 -19.32 -17.59
C THR A 73 12.47 -18.02 -16.77
N PRO A 74 13.18 -16.93 -17.14
CA PRO A 74 13.15 -15.67 -16.42
C PRO A 74 11.72 -15.12 -16.20
N LEU A 75 10.83 -15.37 -17.17
CA LEU A 75 9.43 -14.98 -17.08
C LEU A 75 8.70 -15.69 -15.93
N LEU A 76 8.83 -17.01 -15.85
CA LEU A 76 8.21 -17.82 -14.80
C LEU A 76 8.85 -17.54 -13.43
N ALA A 77 10.19 -17.46 -13.37
CA ALA A 77 10.89 -17.12 -12.14
C ALA A 77 10.45 -15.77 -11.57
N GLY A 78 10.29 -14.75 -12.44
CA GLY A 78 9.77 -13.44 -12.06
C GLY A 78 8.31 -13.49 -11.61
N ALA A 79 7.45 -14.28 -12.27
CA ALA A 79 6.05 -14.45 -11.88
C ALA A 79 5.94 -15.12 -10.50
N PHE A 80 6.66 -16.20 -10.25
CA PHE A 80 6.67 -16.87 -8.94
C PHE A 80 7.17 -15.93 -7.82
N ALA A 81 8.22 -15.15 -8.07
CA ALA A 81 8.73 -14.20 -7.08
C ALA A 81 7.67 -13.12 -6.73
N LYS A 82 6.87 -12.69 -7.69
CA LYS A 82 5.76 -11.74 -7.48
C LYS A 82 4.56 -12.34 -6.75
N CYS A 83 4.38 -13.67 -6.79
CA CYS A 83 3.32 -14.37 -6.07
C CYS A 83 3.64 -14.63 -4.58
N VAL A 84 4.88 -14.44 -4.13
CA VAL A 84 5.29 -14.71 -2.74
C VAL A 84 4.44 -13.97 -1.71
N PRO A 85 4.07 -12.68 -1.86
CA PRO A 85 3.19 -12.02 -0.89
C PRO A 85 1.86 -12.75 -0.71
N VAL A 86 1.27 -13.27 -1.79
CA VAL A 86 0.04 -14.06 -1.73
C VAL A 86 0.28 -15.40 -1.00
N ALA A 87 1.39 -16.07 -1.30
CA ALA A 87 1.77 -17.30 -0.62
C ALA A 87 1.97 -17.08 0.90
N VAL A 88 2.61 -15.98 1.29
CA VAL A 88 2.79 -15.61 2.70
C VAL A 88 1.45 -15.37 3.40
N ILE A 89 0.51 -14.68 2.74
CA ILE A 89 -0.85 -14.47 3.26
C ILE A 89 -1.55 -15.82 3.47
N VAL A 90 -1.56 -16.69 2.48
CA VAL A 90 -2.22 -18.01 2.58
C VAL A 90 -1.57 -18.87 3.68
N MET A 91 -0.24 -18.95 3.69
CA MET A 91 0.48 -19.74 4.69
C MET A 91 0.29 -19.22 6.11
N SER A 92 0.37 -17.91 6.32
CA SER A 92 0.14 -17.32 7.64
C SER A 92 -1.29 -17.49 8.13
N THR A 93 -2.28 -17.44 7.23
CA THR A 93 -3.68 -17.71 7.55
C THR A 93 -3.87 -19.17 7.98
N LEU A 94 -3.28 -20.12 7.23
CA LEU A 94 -3.34 -21.54 7.59
C LEU A 94 -2.63 -21.83 8.92
N ILE A 95 -1.48 -21.22 9.16
CA ILE A 95 -0.73 -21.36 10.43
C ILE A 95 -1.55 -20.76 11.60
N ALA A 96 -2.16 -19.59 11.39
CA ALA A 96 -2.98 -18.94 12.40
C ALA A 96 -4.20 -19.80 12.78
N TYR A 97 -4.85 -20.41 11.80
CA TYR A 97 -5.94 -21.34 12.02
C TYR A 97 -5.47 -22.61 12.76
N ALA A 98 -4.40 -23.26 12.27
CA ALA A 98 -3.92 -24.53 12.81
C ALA A 98 -3.35 -24.44 14.24
N LEU A 99 -2.76 -23.30 14.59
CA LEU A 99 -2.13 -23.07 15.91
C LEU A 99 -3.02 -22.25 16.87
N GLU A 100 -4.25 -21.91 16.46
CA GLU A 100 -5.18 -21.09 17.25
C GLU A 100 -4.50 -19.83 17.79
N LEU A 101 -3.85 -19.07 16.89
CA LEU A 101 -3.04 -17.91 17.28
C LEU A 101 -3.85 -16.77 17.90
N ASP A 102 -5.15 -16.70 17.66
CA ASP A 102 -6.11 -15.81 18.32
C ASP A 102 -6.15 -16.05 19.83
N ALA A 103 -6.21 -17.33 20.26
CA ALA A 103 -6.14 -17.70 21.67
C ALA A 103 -4.81 -17.30 22.34
N ARG A 104 -3.75 -17.07 21.55
CA ARG A 104 -2.43 -16.62 21.98
C ARG A 104 -2.23 -15.10 21.89
N GLY A 105 -3.31 -14.36 21.61
CA GLY A 105 -3.32 -12.90 21.57
C GLY A 105 -2.78 -12.30 20.25
N VAL A 106 -2.71 -13.09 19.16
CA VAL A 106 -2.42 -12.54 17.83
C VAL A 106 -3.70 -11.97 17.24
N GLU A 107 -3.69 -10.69 16.91
CA GLU A 107 -4.84 -10.05 16.29
C GLU A 107 -5.09 -10.58 14.87
N LEU A 108 -6.30 -11.09 14.64
CA LEU A 108 -6.79 -11.50 13.34
C LEU A 108 -7.61 -10.38 12.67
N VAL A 109 -7.79 -10.47 11.37
CA VAL A 109 -8.65 -9.56 10.62
C VAL A 109 -10.10 -9.68 11.08
N GLY A 110 -10.55 -10.91 11.38
CA GLY A 110 -11.90 -11.16 11.88
C GLY A 110 -12.97 -11.14 10.79
N ALA A 111 -14.21 -10.94 11.20
CA ALA A 111 -15.36 -10.93 10.29
C ALA A 111 -15.31 -9.71 9.37
N ILE A 112 -15.18 -9.95 8.07
CA ILE A 112 -15.28 -8.93 7.02
C ILE A 112 -16.66 -9.06 6.37
N PRO A 113 -17.38 -7.95 6.16
CA PRO A 113 -18.63 -8.00 5.40
C PRO A 113 -18.43 -8.65 4.03
N GLN A 114 -19.15 -9.72 3.77
CA GLN A 114 -19.09 -10.44 2.50
C GLN A 114 -20.04 -9.79 1.50
N GLY A 115 -19.62 -9.66 0.26
CA GLY A 115 -20.46 -9.17 -0.82
C GLY A 115 -19.88 -7.97 -1.57
N MET A 116 -20.63 -7.54 -2.56
CA MET A 116 -20.34 -6.31 -3.29
C MET A 116 -20.83 -5.10 -2.51
N PRO A 117 -20.13 -3.95 -2.61
CA PRO A 117 -20.63 -2.71 -2.04
C PRO A 117 -22.04 -2.41 -2.53
N ALA A 118 -22.93 -2.05 -1.62
CA ALA A 118 -24.29 -1.66 -2.00
C ALA A 118 -24.24 -0.34 -2.79
N PHE A 119 -25.16 -0.21 -3.76
CA PHE A 119 -25.36 1.06 -4.43
C PHE A 119 -25.83 2.10 -3.41
N SER A 120 -25.07 3.17 -3.30
CA SER A 120 -25.32 4.27 -2.37
C SER A 120 -25.60 5.53 -3.16
N GLN A 121 -26.69 6.23 -2.80
CA GLN A 121 -26.90 7.58 -3.33
C GLN A 121 -26.14 8.57 -2.44
N PRO A 122 -25.20 9.36 -3.01
CA PRO A 122 -24.53 10.39 -2.23
C PRO A 122 -25.54 11.38 -1.65
N HIS A 123 -25.45 11.64 -0.35
CA HIS A 123 -26.25 12.67 0.31
C HIS A 123 -25.76 14.04 -0.13
N ILE A 124 -26.62 14.77 -0.86
CA ILE A 124 -26.31 16.11 -1.37
C ILE A 124 -26.98 17.12 -0.44
N GLU A 125 -26.26 17.54 0.60
CA GLU A 125 -26.69 18.61 1.51
C GLU A 125 -25.77 19.81 1.34
N TRP A 126 -26.36 21.02 1.26
CA TRP A 126 -25.60 22.24 1.02
C TRP A 126 -24.58 22.56 2.13
N THR A 127 -24.90 22.22 3.36
CA THR A 127 -24.02 22.34 4.53
C THR A 127 -22.77 21.48 4.37
N VAL A 128 -22.95 20.22 4.01
CA VAL A 128 -21.86 19.23 3.79
C VAL A 128 -20.99 19.66 2.59
N ILE A 129 -21.62 20.14 1.50
CA ILE A 129 -20.86 20.62 0.33
C ILE A 129 -19.96 21.78 0.71
N ARG A 130 -20.46 22.74 1.49
CA ARG A 130 -19.66 23.90 1.93
C ARG A 130 -18.44 23.51 2.75
N GLU A 131 -18.58 22.53 3.62
CA GLU A 131 -17.48 22.04 4.47
C GLU A 131 -16.48 21.21 3.69
N LEU A 132 -16.93 20.41 2.74
CA LEU A 132 -16.09 19.46 2.01
C LEU A 132 -15.50 20.01 0.70
N ILE A 133 -15.97 21.14 0.17
CA ILE A 133 -15.52 21.63 -1.14
C ILE A 133 -14.02 21.92 -1.18
N LEU A 134 -13.47 22.53 -0.14
CA LEU A 134 -12.04 22.84 -0.09
C LEU A 134 -11.19 21.57 0.09
N PRO A 135 -11.45 20.67 1.05
CA PRO A 135 -10.79 19.37 1.12
C PRO A 135 -10.92 18.56 -0.17
N ALA A 136 -12.11 18.53 -0.79
CA ALA A 136 -12.34 17.80 -2.04
C ALA A 136 -11.48 18.35 -3.19
N LEU A 137 -11.39 19.68 -3.33
CA LEU A 137 -10.52 20.32 -4.33
C LEU A 137 -9.04 19.99 -4.10
N LEU A 138 -8.58 20.00 -2.85
CA LEU A 138 -7.20 19.65 -2.51
C LEU A 138 -6.90 18.17 -2.84
N VAL A 139 -7.79 17.27 -2.45
CA VAL A 139 -7.64 15.83 -2.75
C VAL A 139 -7.68 15.59 -4.26
N ALA A 140 -8.58 16.26 -4.99
CA ALA A 140 -8.68 16.14 -6.45
C ALA A 140 -7.41 16.65 -7.14
N LEU A 141 -6.87 17.80 -6.70
CA LEU A 141 -5.65 18.39 -7.27
C LEU A 141 -4.43 17.49 -7.01
N ILE A 142 -4.24 17.05 -5.77
CA ILE A 142 -3.11 16.18 -5.41
C ILE A 142 -3.22 14.85 -6.14
N GLY A 143 -4.39 14.21 -6.14
CA GLY A 143 -4.62 12.95 -6.84
C GLY A 143 -4.42 13.05 -8.34
N PHE A 144 -4.82 14.17 -8.96
CA PHE A 144 -4.57 14.44 -10.36
C PHE A 144 -3.08 14.57 -10.68
N VAL A 145 -2.35 15.38 -9.89
CA VAL A 145 -0.89 15.56 -10.06
C VAL A 145 -0.16 14.24 -9.89
N GLU A 146 -0.54 13.42 -8.90
CA GLU A 146 0.02 12.09 -8.69
C GLU A 146 -0.25 11.18 -9.91
N SER A 147 -1.50 11.08 -10.37
CA SER A 147 -1.89 10.25 -11.51
C SER A 147 -1.14 10.63 -12.79
N VAL A 148 -1.05 11.92 -13.11
CA VAL A 148 -0.32 12.41 -14.28
C VAL A 148 1.18 12.15 -14.15
N SER A 149 1.77 12.32 -12.96
CA SER A 149 3.19 12.03 -12.71
C SER A 149 3.51 10.56 -12.94
N VAL A 150 2.67 9.65 -12.41
CA VAL A 150 2.81 8.21 -12.63
C VAL A 150 2.66 7.86 -14.11
N GLY A 151 1.60 8.38 -14.76
CA GLY A 151 1.34 8.18 -16.17
C GLY A 151 2.52 8.62 -17.03
N ARG A 152 3.05 9.83 -16.83
CA ARG A 152 4.21 10.35 -17.56
C ARG A 152 5.47 9.54 -17.34
N THR A 153 5.72 9.12 -16.08
CA THR A 153 6.90 8.30 -15.75
C THR A 153 6.86 6.94 -16.44
N LEU A 154 5.72 6.27 -16.42
CA LEU A 154 5.56 4.97 -17.07
C LEU A 154 5.45 5.08 -18.60
N GLY A 155 4.76 6.13 -19.10
CA GLY A 155 4.67 6.45 -20.51
C GLY A 155 6.04 6.72 -21.13
N ALA A 156 6.90 7.49 -20.43
CA ALA A 156 8.27 7.75 -20.89
C ALA A 156 9.07 6.44 -21.06
N LYS A 157 8.91 5.44 -20.17
CA LYS A 157 9.56 4.13 -20.31
C LYS A 157 9.09 3.36 -21.55
N ARG A 158 7.85 3.60 -22.02
CA ARG A 158 7.29 3.01 -23.24
C ARG A 158 7.41 3.89 -24.48
N ARG A 159 7.94 5.11 -24.32
CA ARG A 159 7.97 6.15 -25.36
C ARG A 159 6.57 6.55 -25.84
N GLU A 160 5.60 6.48 -24.95
CA GLU A 160 4.20 6.90 -25.19
C GLU A 160 3.93 8.27 -24.55
N ARG A 161 3.08 9.06 -25.19
CA ARG A 161 2.63 10.35 -24.65
C ARG A 161 1.35 10.15 -23.86
N ILE A 162 1.27 10.78 -22.69
CA ILE A 162 0.08 10.77 -21.84
C ILE A 162 -0.65 12.10 -22.01
N ASP A 163 -1.94 12.04 -22.28
CA ASP A 163 -2.82 13.20 -22.32
C ASP A 163 -3.39 13.45 -20.90
N ALA A 164 -2.94 14.53 -20.26
CA ALA A 164 -3.35 14.89 -18.93
C ALA A 164 -4.86 15.20 -18.80
N ASN A 165 -5.50 15.68 -19.88
CA ASN A 165 -6.93 15.95 -19.88
C ASN A 165 -7.74 14.64 -19.87
N GLN A 166 -7.32 13.65 -20.64
CA GLN A 166 -7.93 12.32 -20.62
C GLN A 166 -7.76 11.63 -19.26
N GLU A 167 -6.59 11.77 -18.63
CA GLU A 167 -6.35 11.28 -17.25
C GLU A 167 -7.29 11.94 -16.24
N LEU A 168 -7.50 13.27 -16.34
CA LEU A 168 -8.42 14.00 -15.47
C LEU A 168 -9.87 13.52 -15.63
N ILE A 169 -10.32 13.35 -16.88
CA ILE A 169 -11.67 12.84 -17.18
C ILE A 169 -11.83 11.42 -16.65
N GLY A 170 -10.85 10.54 -16.89
CA GLY A 170 -10.86 9.16 -16.39
C GLY A 170 -10.88 9.08 -14.86
N LEU A 171 -10.07 9.90 -14.20
CA LEU A 171 -10.03 9.99 -12.75
C LEU A 171 -11.34 10.53 -12.16
N GLY A 172 -11.93 11.54 -12.80
CA GLY A 172 -13.23 12.08 -12.43
C GLY A 172 -14.35 11.04 -12.55
N ALA A 173 -14.41 10.32 -13.67
CA ALA A 173 -15.39 9.24 -13.88
C ALA A 173 -15.24 8.12 -12.85
N ALA A 174 -13.99 7.72 -12.52
CA ALA A 174 -13.72 6.71 -11.51
C ALA A 174 -14.17 7.15 -10.11
N ASN A 175 -13.96 8.43 -9.75
CA ASN A 175 -14.40 8.97 -8.47
C ASN A 175 -15.91 9.09 -8.37
N ILE A 176 -16.61 9.46 -9.44
CA ILE A 176 -18.08 9.45 -9.51
C ILE A 176 -18.60 8.03 -9.28
N ALA A 177 -18.05 7.04 -9.98
CA ALA A 177 -18.44 5.64 -9.79
C ALA A 177 -18.17 5.14 -8.36
N SER A 178 -17.04 5.54 -7.76
CA SER A 178 -16.71 5.24 -6.37
C SER A 178 -17.71 5.85 -5.40
N ALA A 179 -18.14 7.10 -5.62
CA ALA A 179 -19.13 7.76 -4.76
C ALA A 179 -20.48 7.01 -4.75
N PHE A 180 -20.93 6.50 -5.90
CA PHE A 180 -22.17 5.71 -5.99
C PHE A 180 -22.06 4.30 -5.42
N SER A 181 -20.86 3.79 -5.21
CA SER A 181 -20.61 2.52 -4.52
C SER A 181 -20.20 2.68 -3.06
N GLY A 182 -20.33 3.89 -2.49
CA GLY A 182 -19.94 4.18 -1.10
C GLY A 182 -18.43 4.03 -0.86
N GLY A 183 -17.62 4.11 -1.92
CA GLY A 183 -16.17 3.98 -1.86
C GLY A 183 -15.46 5.28 -1.46
N PHE A 184 -14.17 5.14 -1.13
CA PHE A 184 -13.29 6.29 -0.90
C PHE A 184 -12.87 6.94 -2.21
N PRO A 185 -12.39 8.21 -2.15
CA PRO A 185 -11.74 8.83 -3.31
C PRO A 185 -10.59 7.99 -3.84
N VAL A 186 -10.52 7.85 -5.17
CA VAL A 186 -9.50 7.04 -5.84
C VAL A 186 -8.53 7.91 -6.62
N THR A 187 -7.26 7.50 -6.67
CA THR A 187 -6.19 8.15 -7.42
C THR A 187 -5.25 7.13 -8.04
N GLY A 188 -4.40 7.55 -8.95
CA GLY A 188 -3.39 6.72 -9.59
C GLY A 188 -2.24 6.38 -8.62
N GLY A 189 -2.28 5.21 -8.00
CA GLY A 189 -1.22 4.76 -7.09
C GLY A 189 0.03 4.31 -7.84
N PHE A 190 1.19 4.92 -7.54
CA PHE A 190 2.48 4.59 -8.18
C PHE A 190 2.85 3.11 -8.04
N SER A 191 2.83 2.57 -6.82
CA SER A 191 3.27 1.22 -6.53
C SER A 191 2.50 0.15 -7.32
N ARG A 192 1.16 0.24 -7.33
CA ARG A 192 0.30 -0.71 -8.07
C ARG A 192 0.46 -0.57 -9.58
N SER A 193 0.61 0.65 -10.08
CA SER A 193 0.82 0.91 -11.51
C SER A 193 2.15 0.35 -11.99
N VAL A 194 3.23 0.49 -11.20
CA VAL A 194 4.54 -0.09 -11.53
C VAL A 194 4.47 -1.62 -11.57
N VAL A 195 3.83 -2.26 -10.58
CA VAL A 195 3.66 -3.72 -10.58
C VAL A 195 2.92 -4.20 -11.83
N ASN A 196 1.83 -3.52 -12.21
CA ASN A 196 1.07 -3.86 -13.40
C ASN A 196 1.89 -3.64 -14.69
N PHE A 197 2.64 -2.55 -14.76
CA PHE A 197 3.55 -2.24 -15.84
C PHE A 197 4.66 -3.29 -15.98
N ASP A 198 5.34 -3.65 -14.89
CA ASP A 198 6.42 -4.64 -14.85
C ASP A 198 5.91 -6.06 -15.13
N ALA A 199 4.63 -6.33 -14.84
CA ALA A 199 3.96 -7.57 -15.22
C ALA A 199 3.70 -7.65 -16.74
N GLY A 200 3.87 -6.54 -17.47
CA GLY A 200 3.70 -6.49 -18.92
C GLY A 200 2.30 -6.07 -19.38
N ALA A 201 1.48 -5.51 -18.50
CA ALA A 201 0.16 -4.98 -18.88
C ALA A 201 0.31 -3.86 -19.94
N LYS A 202 -0.37 -4.02 -21.06
CA LYS A 202 -0.33 -3.07 -22.20
C LYS A 202 -1.63 -2.29 -22.38
N THR A 203 -2.71 -2.77 -21.80
CA THR A 203 -4.05 -2.20 -21.99
C THR A 203 -4.77 -2.03 -20.66
N GLN A 204 -5.81 -1.21 -20.65
CA GLN A 204 -6.71 -1.05 -19.50
C GLN A 204 -7.46 -2.36 -19.13
N GLY A 205 -7.53 -3.32 -20.04
CA GLY A 205 -8.09 -4.65 -19.76
C GLY A 205 -7.44 -5.36 -18.60
N ALA A 206 -6.14 -5.16 -18.35
CA ALA A 206 -5.45 -5.71 -17.17
C ALA A 206 -6.05 -5.16 -15.86
N SER A 207 -6.38 -3.87 -15.82
CA SER A 207 -7.02 -3.26 -14.64
C SER A 207 -8.46 -3.75 -14.46
N ALA A 208 -9.21 -3.95 -15.56
CA ALA A 208 -10.54 -4.53 -15.52
C ALA A 208 -10.53 -5.97 -14.96
N LEU A 209 -9.59 -6.81 -15.41
CA LEU A 209 -9.39 -8.14 -14.86
C LEU A 209 -9.02 -8.12 -13.37
N THR A 210 -8.20 -7.18 -12.95
CA THR A 210 -7.88 -6.97 -11.53
C THR A 210 -9.14 -6.61 -10.73
N ALA A 211 -10.00 -5.73 -11.25
CA ALA A 211 -11.26 -5.37 -10.61
C ALA A 211 -12.19 -6.59 -10.47
N VAL A 212 -12.31 -7.41 -11.52
CA VAL A 212 -13.06 -8.67 -11.46
C VAL A 212 -12.47 -9.62 -10.40
N GLY A 213 -11.14 -9.77 -10.36
CA GLY A 213 -10.47 -10.59 -9.35
C GLY A 213 -10.75 -10.11 -7.92
N ILE A 214 -10.74 -8.80 -7.68
CA ILE A 214 -11.09 -8.21 -6.38
C ILE A 214 -12.55 -8.49 -6.04
N ALA A 215 -13.48 -8.32 -7.01
CA ALA A 215 -14.89 -8.59 -6.81
C ALA A 215 -15.15 -10.08 -6.44
N LEU A 216 -14.50 -11.01 -7.14
CA LEU A 216 -14.57 -12.43 -6.84
C LEU A 216 -14.00 -12.75 -5.45
N THR A 217 -12.91 -12.11 -5.07
CA THR A 217 -12.33 -12.25 -3.73
C THR A 217 -13.31 -11.75 -2.66
N ALA A 218 -13.92 -10.59 -2.86
CA ALA A 218 -14.89 -10.03 -1.93
C ALA A 218 -16.16 -10.90 -1.79
N LEU A 219 -16.56 -11.55 -2.88
CA LEU A 219 -17.75 -12.43 -2.87
C LEU A 219 -17.49 -13.80 -2.25
N PHE A 220 -16.34 -14.41 -2.52
CA PHE A 220 -16.13 -15.83 -2.23
C PHE A 220 -15.00 -16.10 -1.23
N LEU A 221 -13.93 -15.27 -1.21
CA LEU A 221 -12.76 -15.54 -0.39
C LEU A 221 -12.76 -14.80 0.95
N THR A 222 -13.68 -13.87 1.17
CA THR A 222 -13.77 -13.09 2.41
C THR A 222 -13.83 -13.97 3.68
N PRO A 223 -14.59 -15.08 3.72
CA PRO A 223 -14.59 -15.94 4.90
C PRO A 223 -13.23 -16.59 5.18
N ALA A 224 -12.45 -16.89 4.14
CA ALA A 224 -11.10 -17.45 4.30
C ALA A 224 -10.11 -16.46 4.91
N LEU A 225 -10.36 -15.16 4.77
CA LEU A 225 -9.53 -14.10 5.34
C LEU A 225 -9.80 -13.83 6.83
N TYR A 226 -10.79 -14.48 7.43
CA TYR A 226 -11.13 -14.33 8.86
C TYR A 226 -9.91 -14.59 9.76
N TYR A 227 -9.18 -15.68 9.48
CA TYR A 227 -8.00 -16.09 10.25
C TYR A 227 -6.70 -15.42 9.82
N LEU A 228 -6.75 -14.44 8.91
CA LEU A 228 -5.57 -13.73 8.47
C LEU A 228 -5.00 -12.85 9.60
N PRO A 229 -3.73 -13.06 10.03
CA PRO A 229 -3.15 -12.21 11.07
C PRO A 229 -2.91 -10.78 10.55
N LYS A 230 -3.30 -9.76 11.33
CA LYS A 230 -3.04 -8.35 10.97
C LYS A 230 -1.55 -8.07 10.81
N VAL A 231 -0.71 -8.75 11.56
CA VAL A 231 0.74 -8.65 11.47
C VAL A 231 1.28 -9.05 10.08
N THR A 232 0.64 -10.01 9.40
CA THR A 232 1.03 -10.38 8.03
C THR A 232 0.75 -9.25 7.05
N LEU A 233 -0.40 -8.58 7.19
CA LEU A 233 -0.72 -7.40 6.38
C LEU A 233 0.27 -6.27 6.66
N ALA A 234 0.58 -6.02 7.93
CA ALA A 234 1.58 -5.03 8.32
C ALA A 234 2.95 -5.32 7.70
N ALA A 235 3.41 -6.57 7.73
CA ALA A 235 4.67 -6.97 7.10
C ALA A 235 4.66 -6.74 5.57
N THR A 236 3.55 -7.06 4.90
CA THR A 236 3.42 -6.81 3.45
C THR A 236 3.43 -5.32 3.12
N ILE A 237 2.78 -4.48 3.96
CA ILE A 237 2.78 -3.03 3.81
C ILE A 237 4.19 -2.46 3.99
N VAL A 238 4.91 -2.85 5.05
CA VAL A 238 6.29 -2.40 5.30
C VAL A 238 7.19 -2.70 4.10
N ILE A 239 7.13 -3.93 3.59
CA ILE A 239 7.92 -4.32 2.42
C ILE A 239 7.47 -3.56 1.15
N ALA A 240 6.19 -3.34 0.93
CA ALA A 240 5.70 -2.56 -0.21
C ALA A 240 6.19 -1.11 -0.13
N VAL A 241 6.02 -0.46 1.01
CA VAL A 241 6.37 0.94 1.23
C VAL A 241 7.89 1.16 1.23
N SER A 242 8.69 0.16 1.65
CA SER A 242 10.16 0.26 1.61
C SER A 242 10.72 0.59 0.21
N THR A 243 9.98 0.29 -0.86
CA THR A 243 10.36 0.67 -2.23
C THR A 243 10.11 2.13 -2.58
N LEU A 244 9.28 2.81 -1.80
CA LEU A 244 8.99 4.24 -1.97
C LEU A 244 10.01 5.11 -1.24
N ILE A 245 10.77 4.52 -0.32
CA ILE A 245 11.78 5.23 0.47
C ILE A 245 13.07 5.29 -0.34
N ASP A 246 13.32 6.41 -1.00
CA ASP A 246 14.54 6.66 -1.77
C ASP A 246 15.45 7.66 -1.03
N TRP A 247 16.41 7.10 -0.29
CA TRP A 247 17.43 7.90 0.40
C TRP A 247 18.45 8.52 -0.56
N LYS A 248 18.57 8.00 -1.79
CA LYS A 248 19.53 8.53 -2.77
C LYS A 248 19.15 9.91 -3.26
N ILE A 249 17.85 10.24 -3.24
CA ILE A 249 17.35 11.56 -3.64
C ILE A 249 17.95 12.67 -2.79
N ILE A 250 18.19 12.42 -1.50
CA ILE A 250 18.81 13.39 -0.56
C ILE A 250 20.25 13.66 -0.97
N LYS A 251 21.01 12.59 -1.29
CA LYS A 251 22.38 12.72 -1.75
C LYS A 251 22.46 13.40 -3.12
N THR A 252 21.60 13.01 -4.04
CA THR A 252 21.56 13.60 -5.39
C THR A 252 21.23 15.09 -5.33
N ALA A 253 20.27 15.49 -4.47
CA ALA A 253 19.95 16.90 -4.27
C ALA A 253 21.12 17.69 -3.66
N TRP A 254 21.82 17.11 -2.69
CA TRP A 254 23.02 17.72 -2.11
C TRP A 254 24.11 17.98 -3.16
N ASP A 255 24.34 17.00 -4.04
CA ASP A 255 25.36 17.08 -5.08
C ASP A 255 24.97 18.04 -6.23
N TYR A 256 23.65 18.33 -6.40
CA TYR A 256 23.14 19.15 -7.50
C TYR A 256 22.92 20.62 -7.10
N ASP A 257 22.12 20.88 -6.05
CA ASP A 257 21.83 22.24 -5.55
C ASP A 257 21.44 22.21 -4.05
N HIS A 258 22.09 23.06 -3.27
CA HIS A 258 21.83 23.19 -1.85
C HIS A 258 20.43 23.77 -1.53
N ALA A 259 19.83 24.56 -2.43
CA ALA A 259 18.48 25.05 -2.28
C ALA A 259 17.46 23.92 -2.40
N ASP A 260 17.61 23.03 -3.40
CA ASP A 260 16.78 21.84 -3.57
C ASP A 260 16.95 20.88 -2.38
N PHE A 261 18.18 20.67 -1.92
CA PHE A 261 18.45 19.87 -0.72
C PHE A 261 17.71 20.42 0.51
N THR A 262 17.80 21.73 0.78
CA THR A 262 17.11 22.33 1.92
C THR A 262 15.59 22.20 1.80
N ALA A 263 15.02 22.39 0.62
CA ALA A 263 13.60 22.22 0.36
C ALA A 263 13.14 20.77 0.61
N ILE A 264 13.91 19.78 0.16
CA ILE A 264 13.63 18.36 0.39
C ILE A 264 13.70 18.03 1.88
N VAL A 265 14.74 18.45 2.58
CA VAL A 265 14.91 18.18 4.01
C VAL A 265 13.79 18.84 4.82
N ILE A 266 13.47 20.10 4.56
CA ILE A 266 12.36 20.80 5.23
C ILE A 266 11.04 20.05 4.99
N THR A 267 10.77 19.65 3.75
CA THR A 267 9.55 18.88 3.43
C THR A 267 9.49 17.56 4.19
N ILE A 268 10.59 16.82 4.26
CA ILE A 268 10.66 15.57 5.01
C ILE A 268 10.41 15.81 6.51
N VAL A 269 11.11 16.79 7.10
CA VAL A 269 10.98 17.12 8.52
C VAL A 269 9.57 17.58 8.85
N LEU A 270 8.99 18.48 8.07
CA LEU A 270 7.62 18.95 8.28
C LEU A 270 6.60 17.83 8.14
N THR A 271 6.73 16.95 7.14
CA THR A 271 5.83 15.80 6.98
C THR A 271 5.95 14.83 8.16
N LEU A 272 7.15 14.59 8.68
CA LEU A 272 7.36 13.69 9.83
C LEU A 272 6.90 14.31 11.16
N ALA A 273 6.98 15.63 11.29
CA ALA A 273 6.65 16.34 12.52
C ALA A 273 5.18 16.75 12.63
N LEU A 274 4.54 17.07 11.50
CA LEU A 274 3.16 17.58 11.47
C LEU A 274 2.13 16.54 10.95
N GLY A 275 2.58 15.50 10.25
CA GLY A 275 1.74 14.45 9.68
C GLY A 275 1.48 14.60 8.19
#